data_0fd7018db1e83898b87243507d5a93ba
#
_entry.id   0fd7018db1e83898b87243507d5a93ba
#
_cell.length_a   1.000
_cell.length_b   1.000
_cell.length_c   1.000
_cell.angle_alpha   90.00
_cell.angle_beta   90.00
_cell.angle_gamma   90.00
#
_symmetry.space_group_name_H-M   'P 1'
#
loop_
_entity.id
_entity.type
_entity.pdbx_description
1 polymer ?
#
loop_
_entity_poly.entity_id
_entity_poly.type
_entity_poly.pdbx_seq_one_letter_code
_entity_poly.pdbx_strand_id
1 'polypeptide(L)'
;MKILKLKQDHINKYTMKNKFLIFIIMLISTGSFSQERIISADTSKITKHSTIILNKKVNYSAQIGTQPIWDVEGQVIATLHYTYYKRTDINDDSNRPLIFSFNGGPGSASIWMHMGYTGPYSLTIDDEGYPIQPYGYKTNPYSILDVADIVFVNPINIGYSRILKKMSKEEATDKFFGVNQDAKYLAEWMSTFVSRTERWKSPKYLVGESYGGIRVMALASELQQNQWMYLNGVVLVSPADYELRYESGGIILPVVDFLYFTATALSLIHI
;
A
#
# COMPACT_ATOMS: atom_id res chain seq x y z
N MET A 1 -27.84 -63.63 37.02
CA MET A 1 -26.83 -62.69 37.42
C MET A 1 -25.60 -62.58 36.44
N LYS A 2 -25.07 -63.71 35.95
CA LYS A 2 -23.92 -63.76 35.01
C LYS A 2 -24.19 -63.08 33.64
N ILE A 3 -25.40 -63.26 33.07
CA ILE A 3 -25.78 -62.75 31.73
C ILE A 3 -25.92 -61.23 31.72
N LEU A 4 -26.39 -60.58 32.77
CA LEU A 4 -26.51 -59.16 32.93
C LEU A 4 -25.11 -58.46 33.02
N LYS A 5 -24.16 -59.11 33.67
CA LYS A 5 -22.80 -58.60 33.81
C LYS A 5 -22.05 -58.61 32.46
N LEU A 6 -22.22 -59.70 31.66
CA LEU A 6 -21.63 -59.77 30.31
C LEU A 6 -22.24 -58.77 29.33
N LYS A 7 -23.53 -58.42 29.41
CA LYS A 7 -24.13 -57.34 28.60
C LYS A 7 -23.60 -55.97 28.99
N GLN A 8 -23.45 -55.74 30.29
CA GLN A 8 -22.93 -54.45 30.78
C GLN A 8 -21.45 -54.21 30.38
N ASP A 9 -20.62 -55.25 30.43
CA ASP A 9 -19.22 -55.19 30.01
C ASP A 9 -19.09 -54.99 28.50
N HIS A 10 -20.01 -55.58 27.71
CA HIS A 10 -20.04 -55.33 26.25
C HIS A 10 -20.42 -53.86 25.91
N ILE A 11 -21.43 -53.32 26.59
CA ILE A 11 -21.88 -51.93 26.42
C ILE A 11 -20.77 -50.97 26.83
N ASN A 12 -20.09 -51.19 27.94
CA ASN A 12 -18.99 -50.36 28.41
C ASN A 12 -17.79 -50.38 27.45
N LYS A 13 -17.49 -51.53 26.85
CA LYS A 13 -16.41 -51.69 25.87
C LYS A 13 -16.71 -50.96 24.56
N TYR A 14 -17.97 -50.97 24.11
CA TYR A 14 -18.40 -50.18 22.93
C TYR A 14 -18.38 -48.67 23.20
N THR A 15 -18.82 -48.25 24.37
CA THR A 15 -18.83 -46.82 24.76
C THR A 15 -17.41 -46.27 24.91
N MET A 16 -16.44 -47.04 25.42
CA MET A 16 -15.05 -46.66 25.50
C MET A 16 -14.38 -46.56 24.12
N LYS A 17 -14.65 -47.52 23.21
CA LYS A 17 -14.14 -47.47 21.84
C LYS A 17 -14.64 -46.23 21.09
N ASN A 18 -15.92 -45.90 21.22
CA ASN A 18 -16.51 -44.74 20.59
C ASN A 18 -15.98 -43.43 21.19
N LYS A 19 -15.77 -43.34 22.49
CA LYS A 19 -15.13 -42.18 23.13
C LYS A 19 -13.69 -42.00 22.70
N PHE A 20 -12.95 -43.10 22.53
CA PHE A 20 -11.57 -43.06 22.04
C PHE A 20 -11.50 -42.65 20.56
N LEU A 21 -12.44 -43.12 19.74
CA LEU A 21 -12.54 -42.71 18.33
C LEU A 21 -12.90 -41.22 18.17
N ILE A 22 -13.83 -40.73 19.00
CA ILE A 22 -14.19 -39.30 19.03
C ILE A 22 -13.00 -38.45 19.49
N PHE A 23 -12.21 -38.93 20.45
CA PHE A 23 -11.00 -38.20 20.92
C PHE A 23 -9.90 -38.17 19.85
N ILE A 24 -9.71 -39.23 19.06
CA ILE A 24 -8.80 -39.28 17.93
C ILE A 24 -9.27 -38.31 16.82
N ILE A 25 -10.57 -38.30 16.51
CA ILE A 25 -11.13 -37.37 15.51
C ILE A 25 -10.98 -35.92 15.99
N MET A 26 -11.15 -35.63 17.27
CA MET A 26 -10.89 -34.31 17.85
C MET A 26 -9.41 -33.90 17.77
N LEU A 27 -8.49 -34.83 17.98
CA LEU A 27 -7.03 -34.55 17.84
C LEU A 27 -6.63 -34.33 16.39
N ILE A 28 -7.28 -34.96 15.43
CA ILE A 28 -7.01 -34.73 13.99
C ILE A 28 -7.59 -33.41 13.52
N SER A 29 -8.71 -32.97 14.09
CA SER A 29 -9.34 -31.68 13.73
C SER A 29 -8.65 -30.45 14.28
N THR A 30 -7.72 -30.57 15.25
CA THR A 30 -6.92 -29.45 15.78
C THR A 30 -5.66 -29.17 14.97
N GLY A 31 -5.33 -30.02 14.01
CA GLY A 31 -4.28 -29.80 13.04
C GLY A 31 -4.73 -28.90 11.88
N SER A 32 -5.31 -27.73 12.16
CA SER A 32 -5.39 -26.68 11.16
C SER A 32 -3.97 -26.19 10.90
N PHE A 33 -3.28 -26.87 9.97
CA PHE A 33 -2.07 -26.32 9.39
C PHE A 33 -2.48 -25.02 8.72
N SER A 34 -2.30 -23.90 9.41
CA SER A 34 -2.27 -22.60 8.76
C SER A 34 -1.16 -22.68 7.72
N GLN A 35 -1.56 -22.87 6.48
CA GLN A 35 -0.62 -22.83 5.37
C GLN A 35 -0.06 -21.42 5.36
N GLU A 36 1.18 -21.27 5.78
CA GLU A 36 1.87 -20.00 5.79
C GLU A 36 1.85 -19.50 4.33
N ARG A 37 1.13 -18.40 4.08
CA ARG A 37 1.07 -17.82 2.74
C ARG A 37 2.43 -17.25 2.42
N ILE A 38 3.20 -17.97 1.63
CA ILE A 38 4.50 -17.51 1.14
C ILE A 38 4.23 -16.34 0.17
N ILE A 39 4.65 -15.15 0.57
CA ILE A 39 4.64 -13.98 -0.30
C ILE A 39 5.96 -13.99 -1.06
N SER A 40 5.90 -14.03 -2.40
CA SER A 40 7.09 -13.88 -3.22
C SER A 40 7.68 -12.48 -3.01
N ALA A 41 8.96 -12.42 -2.71
CA ALA A 41 9.65 -11.15 -2.46
C ALA A 41 9.78 -10.29 -3.73
N ASP A 42 9.93 -10.94 -4.88
CA ASP A 42 10.18 -10.29 -6.16
C ASP A 42 9.36 -10.99 -7.25
N THR A 43 8.23 -10.41 -7.59
CA THR A 43 7.36 -10.93 -8.65
C THR A 43 6.54 -9.81 -9.25
N SER A 44 6.16 -9.95 -10.51
CA SER A 44 5.20 -9.04 -11.13
C SER A 44 4.40 -9.72 -12.23
N LYS A 45 3.21 -9.19 -12.46
CA LYS A 45 2.35 -9.54 -13.60
C LYS A 45 1.97 -8.26 -14.34
N ILE A 46 2.16 -8.28 -15.66
CA ILE A 46 1.82 -7.16 -16.54
C ILE A 46 0.61 -7.57 -17.38
N THR A 47 -0.37 -6.68 -17.46
CA THR A 47 -1.55 -6.81 -18.32
C THR A 47 -1.71 -5.56 -19.18
N LYS A 48 -2.31 -5.69 -20.37
CA LYS A 48 -2.55 -4.58 -21.29
C LYS A 48 -4.02 -4.18 -21.27
N HIS A 49 -4.27 -2.89 -21.24
CA HIS A 49 -5.59 -2.32 -21.12
C HIS A 49 -5.77 -1.10 -22.01
N SER A 50 -7.02 -0.67 -22.18
CA SER A 50 -7.35 0.64 -22.72
C SER A 50 -8.49 1.27 -21.92
N THR A 51 -8.51 2.58 -21.85
CA THR A 51 -9.56 3.37 -21.20
C THR A 51 -9.81 4.66 -21.99
N ILE A 52 -10.81 5.44 -21.57
CA ILE A 52 -11.09 6.75 -22.14
C ILE A 52 -10.80 7.79 -21.07
N ILE A 53 -9.89 8.71 -21.37
CA ILE A 53 -9.53 9.83 -20.52
C ILE A 53 -9.73 11.11 -21.34
N LEU A 54 -10.49 12.08 -20.81
CA LEU A 54 -10.82 13.35 -21.51
C LEU A 54 -11.27 13.12 -22.96
N ASN A 55 -12.16 12.14 -23.17
CA ASN A 55 -12.70 11.70 -24.47
C ASN A 55 -11.65 11.16 -25.46
N LYS A 56 -10.45 10.81 -25.02
CA LYS A 56 -9.40 10.19 -25.83
C LYS A 56 -9.17 8.76 -25.38
N LYS A 57 -9.04 7.84 -26.33
CA LYS A 57 -8.61 6.46 -26.04
C LYS A 57 -7.14 6.45 -25.65
N VAL A 58 -6.85 5.87 -24.51
CA VAL A 58 -5.50 5.69 -23.94
C VAL A 58 -5.23 4.21 -23.78
N ASN A 59 -4.12 3.73 -24.36
CA ASN A 59 -3.64 2.37 -24.15
C ASN A 59 -2.54 2.37 -23.07
N TYR A 60 -2.62 1.42 -22.16
CA TYR A 60 -1.67 1.34 -21.05
C TYR A 60 -1.42 -0.10 -20.61
N SER A 61 -0.33 -0.31 -19.91
CA SER A 61 -0.06 -1.52 -19.14
C SER A 61 -0.29 -1.29 -17.67
N ALA A 62 -0.84 -2.29 -16.98
CA ALA A 62 -0.91 -2.37 -15.54
C ALA A 62 0.05 -3.45 -15.07
N GLN A 63 1.05 -3.08 -14.30
CA GLN A 63 1.97 -3.99 -13.64
C GLN A 63 1.68 -4.02 -12.15
N ILE A 64 1.33 -5.19 -11.64
CA ILE A 64 1.13 -5.43 -10.20
C ILE A 64 2.23 -6.35 -9.74
N GLY A 65 2.89 -6.02 -8.65
CA GLY A 65 3.99 -6.84 -8.18
C GLY A 65 4.48 -6.51 -6.79
N THR A 66 5.52 -7.22 -6.42
CA THR A 66 6.31 -7.00 -5.22
C THR A 66 7.76 -6.77 -5.63
N GLN A 67 8.44 -5.86 -4.93
CA GLN A 67 9.86 -5.61 -5.10
C GLN A 67 10.54 -5.63 -3.73
N PRO A 68 11.65 -6.38 -3.56
CA PRO A 68 12.31 -6.54 -2.29
C PRO A 68 13.02 -5.28 -1.79
N ILE A 69 13.25 -5.28 -0.49
CA ILE A 69 14.19 -4.43 0.23
C ILE A 69 15.28 -5.36 0.79
N TRP A 70 16.53 -4.94 0.65
CA TRP A 70 17.71 -5.69 1.11
C TRP A 70 18.34 -5.01 2.32
N ASP A 71 19.01 -5.79 3.15
CA ASP A 71 19.95 -5.27 4.14
C ASP A 71 21.33 -5.02 3.52
N VAL A 72 22.25 -4.56 4.36
CA VAL A 72 23.62 -4.24 3.93
C VAL A 72 24.44 -5.47 3.52
N GLU A 73 24.03 -6.67 3.93
CA GLU A 73 24.58 -7.95 3.50
C GLU A 73 23.94 -8.48 2.20
N GLY A 74 22.99 -7.75 1.62
CA GLY A 74 22.27 -8.15 0.41
C GLY A 74 21.19 -9.20 0.65
N GLN A 75 20.76 -9.43 1.90
CA GLN A 75 19.67 -10.35 2.23
C GLN A 75 18.34 -9.64 2.08
N VAL A 76 17.36 -10.32 1.49
CA VAL A 76 15.99 -9.81 1.40
C VAL A 76 15.37 -9.78 2.80
N ILE A 77 15.00 -8.60 3.27
CA ILE A 77 14.43 -8.40 4.60
C ILE A 77 12.95 -8.05 4.57
N ALA A 78 12.49 -7.49 3.48
CA ALA A 78 11.10 -7.08 3.30
C ALA A 78 10.75 -7.04 1.82
N THR A 79 9.46 -6.88 1.52
CA THR A 79 8.98 -6.63 0.17
C THR A 79 7.85 -5.61 0.18
N LEU A 80 7.86 -4.71 -0.79
CA LEU A 80 6.78 -3.76 -1.02
C LEU A 80 5.94 -4.15 -2.21
N HIS A 81 4.63 -4.14 -2.01
CA HIS A 81 3.65 -4.28 -3.07
C HIS A 81 3.43 -2.93 -3.77
N TYR A 82 3.33 -2.97 -5.09
CA TYR A 82 3.05 -1.81 -5.92
C TYR A 82 2.09 -2.13 -7.05
N THR A 83 1.44 -1.08 -7.55
CA THR A 83 0.71 -1.09 -8.83
C THR A 83 1.26 0.03 -9.69
N TYR A 84 1.75 -0.30 -10.87
CA TYR A 84 2.34 0.63 -11.82
C TYR A 84 1.51 0.69 -13.10
N TYR A 85 1.01 1.86 -13.44
CA TYR A 85 0.35 2.15 -14.71
C TYR A 85 1.26 2.93 -15.62
N LYS A 86 1.48 2.41 -16.82
CA LYS A 86 2.36 2.99 -17.84
C LYS A 86 1.60 3.11 -19.16
N ARG A 87 1.60 4.27 -19.78
CA ARG A 87 1.08 4.44 -21.14
C ARG A 87 1.92 3.66 -22.15
N THR A 88 1.24 3.05 -23.12
CA THR A 88 1.89 2.23 -24.17
C THR A 88 1.63 2.74 -25.59
N ASP A 89 0.88 3.82 -25.74
CA ASP A 89 0.55 4.48 -27.00
C ASP A 89 1.39 5.75 -27.25
N ILE A 90 2.53 5.85 -26.59
CA ILE A 90 3.51 6.94 -26.76
C ILE A 90 4.83 6.38 -27.25
N ASN A 91 5.53 7.13 -28.13
CA ASN A 91 6.75 6.64 -28.76
C ASN A 91 7.99 6.76 -27.86
N ASP A 92 8.02 7.76 -26.98
CA ASP A 92 9.14 8.01 -26.05
C ASP A 92 8.58 8.35 -24.65
N ASP A 93 8.89 7.50 -23.70
CA ASP A 93 8.50 7.66 -22.30
C ASP A 93 9.59 8.31 -21.44
N SER A 94 10.78 8.60 -22.00
CA SER A 94 11.89 9.17 -21.24
C SER A 94 11.58 10.54 -20.66
N ASN A 95 10.79 11.34 -21.37
CA ASN A 95 10.35 12.69 -20.95
C ASN A 95 8.96 12.65 -20.26
N ARG A 96 8.34 11.49 -20.16
CA ARG A 96 7.05 11.36 -19.52
C ARG A 96 7.19 11.34 -18.00
N PRO A 97 6.42 12.16 -17.25
CA PRO A 97 6.50 12.18 -15.80
C PRO A 97 6.20 10.80 -15.18
N LEU A 98 6.93 10.47 -14.11
CA LEU A 98 6.71 9.32 -13.26
C LEU A 98 6.32 9.80 -11.86
N ILE A 99 5.13 9.41 -11.42
CA ILE A 99 4.56 9.80 -10.13
C ILE A 99 4.61 8.60 -9.17
N PHE A 100 5.06 8.80 -7.95
CA PHE A 100 4.90 7.87 -6.84
C PHE A 100 3.85 8.40 -5.87
N SER A 101 2.83 7.61 -5.61
CA SER A 101 1.64 8.01 -4.87
C SER A 101 1.44 7.21 -3.60
N PHE A 102 1.13 7.92 -2.50
CA PHE A 102 0.96 7.37 -1.17
C PHE A 102 -0.30 7.91 -0.51
N ASN A 103 -1.05 7.03 0.15
CA ASN A 103 -2.06 7.43 1.13
C ASN A 103 -1.42 7.66 2.52
N GLY A 104 -2.23 8.21 3.40
CA GLY A 104 -1.86 8.54 4.76
C GLY A 104 -2.08 7.44 5.78
N GLY A 105 -2.54 7.82 6.91
CA GLY A 105 -2.85 6.98 8.07
C GLY A 105 -1.92 7.22 9.25
N PRO A 106 -0.68 6.71 9.31
CA PRO A 106 0.25 6.19 8.27
C PRO A 106 -0.02 4.78 7.75
N GLY A 107 -0.98 4.06 8.28
CA GLY A 107 -1.24 2.63 8.01
C GLY A 107 -2.17 2.32 6.83
N SER A 108 -2.53 3.29 5.99
CA SER A 108 -3.42 3.05 4.84
C SER A 108 -2.66 2.59 3.60
N ALA A 109 -3.20 1.57 2.92
CA ALA A 109 -2.77 1.23 1.58
C ALA A 109 -3.10 2.37 0.60
N SER A 110 -2.35 2.47 -0.50
CA SER A 110 -2.53 3.55 -1.49
C SER A 110 -3.81 3.41 -2.34
N ILE A 111 -4.87 2.85 -1.74
CA ILE A 111 -6.11 2.49 -2.43
C ILE A 111 -6.98 3.71 -2.76
N TRP A 112 -7.04 4.72 -1.87
CA TRP A 112 -7.84 5.92 -2.11
C TRP A 112 -7.25 6.77 -3.22
N MET A 113 -5.95 7.00 -3.19
CA MET A 113 -5.26 7.69 -4.27
C MET A 113 -5.39 6.91 -5.58
N HIS A 114 -5.39 5.58 -5.53
CA HIS A 114 -5.50 4.70 -6.67
C HIS A 114 -6.93 4.67 -7.25
N MET A 115 -7.88 4.15 -6.46
CA MET A 115 -9.25 3.87 -6.93
C MET A 115 -10.24 4.99 -6.62
N GLY A 116 -9.86 5.98 -5.82
CA GLY A 116 -10.68 7.13 -5.52
C GLY A 116 -10.46 8.28 -6.49
N TYR A 117 -9.20 8.55 -6.89
CA TYR A 117 -8.87 9.81 -7.56
C TYR A 117 -8.07 9.66 -8.86
N THR A 118 -6.90 9.00 -8.86
CA THR A 118 -5.89 9.22 -9.89
C THR A 118 -5.69 8.04 -10.83
N GLY A 119 -6.16 6.84 -10.48
CA GLY A 119 -6.05 5.66 -11.30
C GLY A 119 -6.95 5.70 -12.55
N PRO A 120 -6.77 4.75 -13.50
CA PRO A 120 -7.57 4.69 -14.73
C PRO A 120 -9.03 4.29 -14.49
N TYR A 121 -9.34 3.74 -13.32
CA TYR A 121 -10.67 3.42 -12.83
C TYR A 121 -10.91 4.05 -11.48
N SER A 122 -12.16 4.39 -11.18
CA SER A 122 -12.60 4.88 -9.87
C SER A 122 -13.73 4.01 -9.34
N LEU A 123 -13.85 3.94 -8.02
CA LEU A 123 -14.97 3.29 -7.34
C LEU A 123 -16.27 4.03 -7.70
N THR A 124 -17.40 3.28 -7.75
CA THR A 124 -18.73 3.87 -7.85
C THR A 124 -19.18 4.28 -6.45
N ILE A 125 -19.09 5.57 -6.17
CA ILE A 125 -19.48 6.22 -4.93
C ILE A 125 -20.47 7.34 -5.21
N ASP A 126 -21.29 7.72 -4.21
CA ASP A 126 -22.14 8.91 -4.24
C ASP A 126 -21.33 10.19 -3.96
N ASP A 127 -22.03 11.31 -3.92
CA ASP A 127 -21.42 12.64 -3.71
C ASP A 127 -20.86 12.79 -2.28
N GLU A 128 -21.38 12.03 -1.31
CA GLU A 128 -20.91 11.97 0.07
C GLU A 128 -19.74 10.98 0.26
N GLY A 129 -19.39 10.20 -0.79
CA GLY A 129 -18.28 9.25 -0.78
C GLY A 129 -18.65 7.83 -0.33
N TYR A 130 -19.93 7.50 -0.20
CA TYR A 130 -20.38 6.15 0.15
C TYR A 130 -20.48 5.25 -1.09
N PRO A 131 -20.15 3.95 -0.95
CA PRO A 131 -20.26 3.01 -2.06
C PRO A 131 -21.71 2.78 -2.48
N ILE A 132 -22.00 2.92 -3.77
CA ILE A 132 -23.31 2.66 -4.35
C ILE A 132 -23.44 1.17 -4.70
N GLN A 133 -24.58 0.57 -4.39
CA GLN A 133 -24.88 -0.81 -4.77
C GLN A 133 -25.53 -0.88 -6.18
N PRO A 134 -25.20 -1.91 -7.01
CA PRO A 134 -24.18 -2.92 -6.76
C PRO A 134 -22.77 -2.34 -6.75
N TYR A 135 -21.93 -2.78 -5.80
CA TYR A 135 -20.56 -2.30 -5.70
C TYR A 135 -19.79 -2.53 -6.99
N GLY A 136 -19.10 -1.50 -7.45
CA GLY A 136 -18.40 -1.58 -8.71
C GLY A 136 -17.37 -0.47 -8.90
N TYR A 137 -16.82 -0.44 -10.09
CA TYR A 137 -15.89 0.60 -10.52
C TYR A 137 -16.28 1.07 -11.93
N LYS A 138 -15.91 2.28 -12.24
CA LYS A 138 -16.13 2.93 -13.55
C LYS A 138 -14.82 3.47 -14.09
N THR A 139 -14.77 3.73 -15.39
CA THR A 139 -13.64 4.45 -15.98
C THR A 139 -13.51 5.83 -15.34
N ASN A 140 -12.28 6.23 -15.07
CA ASN A 140 -11.99 7.57 -14.55
C ASN A 140 -11.60 8.50 -15.70
N PRO A 141 -12.49 9.41 -16.14
CA PRO A 141 -12.21 10.32 -17.26
C PRO A 141 -11.15 11.39 -16.91
N TYR A 142 -10.80 11.53 -15.64
CA TYR A 142 -9.82 12.49 -15.10
C TYR A 142 -8.58 11.82 -14.56
N SER A 143 -8.31 10.58 -14.98
CA SER A 143 -7.11 9.88 -14.54
C SER A 143 -5.84 10.65 -14.88
N ILE A 144 -4.92 10.70 -13.92
CA ILE A 144 -3.59 11.32 -14.10
C ILE A 144 -2.75 10.60 -15.17
N LEU A 145 -3.16 9.41 -15.58
CA LEU A 145 -2.53 8.65 -16.66
C LEU A 145 -2.57 9.39 -18.02
N ASP A 146 -3.38 10.44 -18.16
CA ASP A 146 -3.32 11.32 -19.35
C ASP A 146 -1.95 11.99 -19.48
N VAL A 147 -1.38 12.49 -18.37
CA VAL A 147 -0.18 13.31 -18.36
C VAL A 147 1.07 12.62 -17.77
N ALA A 148 0.90 11.57 -16.96
CA ALA A 148 1.98 10.91 -16.24
C ALA A 148 1.76 9.40 -16.15
N ASP A 149 2.85 8.63 -15.98
CA ASP A 149 2.79 7.28 -15.47
C ASP A 149 2.78 7.31 -13.95
N ILE A 150 2.12 6.35 -13.30
CA ILE A 150 1.90 6.40 -11.86
C ILE A 150 2.17 5.07 -11.17
N VAL A 151 2.86 5.12 -10.03
CA VAL A 151 3.16 4.00 -9.15
C VAL A 151 2.47 4.22 -7.81
N PHE A 152 1.55 3.35 -7.47
CA PHE A 152 0.93 3.28 -6.14
C PHE A 152 1.72 2.31 -5.29
N VAL A 153 2.32 2.81 -4.22
CA VAL A 153 3.21 2.01 -3.35
C VAL A 153 2.54 1.80 -2.00
N ASN A 154 2.55 0.57 -1.53
CA ASN A 154 2.12 0.25 -0.17
C ASN A 154 3.36 0.17 0.73
N PRO A 155 3.47 1.02 1.76
CA PRO A 155 4.56 0.95 2.74
C PRO A 155 4.61 -0.37 3.50
N ILE A 156 5.66 -0.60 4.27
CA ILE A 156 5.86 -1.84 5.04
C ILE A 156 4.64 -2.18 5.92
N ASN A 157 4.27 -3.46 5.92
CA ASN A 157 3.14 -4.06 6.63
C ASN A 157 1.76 -3.49 6.27
N ILE A 158 1.66 -2.74 5.17
CA ILE A 158 0.44 -2.18 4.64
C ILE A 158 0.04 -2.90 3.36
N GLY A 159 -1.26 -3.16 3.18
CA GLY A 159 -1.74 -3.93 2.03
C GLY A 159 -1.08 -5.30 1.95
N TYR A 160 -0.37 -5.57 0.86
CA TYR A 160 0.37 -6.83 0.65
C TYR A 160 1.88 -6.72 0.94
N SER A 161 2.37 -5.55 1.38
CA SER A 161 3.77 -5.36 1.77
C SER A 161 4.07 -6.04 3.10
N ARG A 162 5.21 -6.73 3.22
CA ARG A 162 5.54 -7.52 4.44
C ARG A 162 7.03 -7.47 4.75
N ILE A 163 7.33 -7.49 6.04
CA ILE A 163 8.64 -7.90 6.54
C ILE A 163 8.75 -9.40 6.35
N LEU A 164 9.83 -9.87 5.74
CA LEU A 164 10.06 -11.29 5.42
C LEU A 164 11.11 -11.90 6.35
N LYS A 165 12.10 -11.14 6.78
CA LYS A 165 13.12 -11.58 7.73
C LYS A 165 12.53 -11.56 9.15
N LYS A 166 12.67 -12.66 9.87
CA LYS A 166 12.28 -12.70 11.28
C LYS A 166 13.16 -11.73 12.09
N MET A 167 12.52 -10.80 12.78
CA MET A 167 13.18 -9.79 13.63
C MET A 167 12.31 -9.47 14.84
N SER A 168 12.88 -8.90 15.88
CA SER A 168 12.16 -8.43 17.05
C SER A 168 11.27 -7.22 16.68
N LYS A 169 10.34 -6.86 17.56
CA LYS A 169 9.50 -5.67 17.37
C LYS A 169 10.36 -4.39 17.39
N GLU A 170 11.34 -4.35 18.25
CA GLU A 170 12.29 -3.24 18.39
C GLU A 170 13.10 -3.07 17.12
N GLU A 171 13.72 -4.13 16.61
CA GLU A 171 14.46 -4.10 15.34
C GLU A 171 13.58 -3.66 14.17
N ALA A 172 12.33 -4.15 14.09
CA ALA A 172 11.39 -3.74 13.05
C ALA A 172 11.02 -2.25 13.18
N THR A 173 10.85 -1.75 14.40
CA THR A 173 10.57 -0.34 14.67
C THR A 173 11.72 0.53 14.24
N ASP A 174 12.93 0.21 14.68
CA ASP A 174 14.14 0.99 14.36
C ASP A 174 14.47 1.01 12.87
N LYS A 175 14.04 -0.01 12.14
CA LYS A 175 14.37 -0.15 10.72
C LYS A 175 13.31 0.41 9.78
N PHE A 176 12.03 0.33 10.15
CA PHE A 176 10.92 0.61 9.22
C PHE A 176 9.89 1.62 9.73
N PHE A 177 9.76 1.81 11.05
CA PHE A 177 8.68 2.61 11.60
C PHE A 177 9.18 3.90 12.23
N GLY A 178 8.62 5.01 11.77
CA GLY A 178 9.01 6.37 12.08
C GLY A 178 9.19 7.16 10.78
N VAL A 179 9.11 8.46 10.83
CA VAL A 179 9.14 9.32 9.62
C VAL A 179 10.43 9.12 8.83
N ASN A 180 11.57 9.14 9.51
CA ASN A 180 12.89 9.03 8.86
C ASN A 180 13.14 7.62 8.34
N GLN A 181 12.78 6.59 9.10
CA GLN A 181 12.92 5.19 8.71
C GLN A 181 12.04 4.88 7.51
N ASP A 182 10.79 5.36 7.52
CA ASP A 182 9.84 5.22 6.41
C ASP A 182 10.40 5.88 5.13
N ALA A 183 10.92 7.08 5.24
CA ALA A 183 11.54 7.77 4.11
C ALA A 183 12.78 7.03 3.57
N LYS A 184 13.64 6.51 4.44
CA LYS A 184 14.89 5.85 4.07
C LYS A 184 14.66 4.60 3.22
N TYR A 185 13.88 3.63 3.72
CA TYR A 185 13.67 2.40 2.94
C TYR A 185 12.85 2.64 1.68
N LEU A 186 11.92 3.61 1.69
CA LEU A 186 11.15 3.99 0.50
C LEU A 186 12.05 4.63 -0.56
N ALA A 187 13.01 5.46 -0.16
CA ALA A 187 13.95 6.06 -1.10
C ALA A 187 14.84 5.02 -1.79
N GLU A 188 15.38 4.06 -1.03
CA GLU A 188 16.16 2.93 -1.55
C GLU A 188 15.29 2.07 -2.51
N TRP A 189 14.05 1.78 -2.12
CA TRP A 189 13.11 1.04 -2.94
C TRP A 189 12.79 1.77 -4.25
N MET A 190 12.54 3.08 -4.19
CA MET A 190 12.25 3.91 -5.36
C MET A 190 13.44 3.99 -6.31
N SER A 191 14.65 4.14 -5.79
CA SER A 191 15.89 4.15 -6.57
C SER A 191 16.05 2.83 -7.36
N THR A 192 15.79 1.71 -6.69
CA THR A 192 15.77 0.38 -7.32
C THR A 192 14.68 0.27 -8.38
N PHE A 193 13.45 0.74 -8.09
CA PHE A 193 12.34 0.70 -9.02
C PHE A 193 12.64 1.52 -10.30
N VAL A 194 13.14 2.73 -10.14
CA VAL A 194 13.51 3.61 -11.25
C VAL A 194 14.62 3.01 -12.11
N SER A 195 15.60 2.33 -11.48
CA SER A 195 16.67 1.61 -12.18
C SER A 195 16.14 0.42 -12.97
N ARG A 196 15.29 -0.41 -12.36
CA ARG A 196 14.70 -1.61 -12.99
C ARG A 196 13.75 -1.28 -14.14
N THR A 197 13.10 -0.12 -14.06
CA THR A 197 12.15 0.33 -15.09
C THR A 197 12.76 1.29 -16.10
N GLU A 198 14.07 1.58 -15.99
CA GLU A 198 14.85 2.46 -16.87
C GLU A 198 14.30 3.90 -16.95
N ARG A 199 13.72 4.39 -15.81
CA ARG A 199 13.01 5.66 -15.74
C ARG A 199 13.84 6.81 -15.10
N TRP A 200 15.18 6.71 -15.10
CA TRP A 200 16.04 7.75 -14.53
C TRP A 200 15.90 9.12 -15.25
N LYS A 201 15.67 9.12 -16.55
CA LYS A 201 15.50 10.36 -17.36
C LYS A 201 14.13 11.03 -17.14
N SER A 202 13.12 10.28 -16.69
CA SER A 202 11.76 10.80 -16.49
C SER A 202 11.73 11.88 -15.41
N PRO A 203 10.98 12.97 -15.61
CA PRO A 203 10.62 13.88 -14.53
C PRO A 203 9.91 13.12 -13.41
N LYS A 204 10.29 13.34 -12.15
CA LYS A 204 9.80 12.58 -10.99
C LYS A 204 8.99 13.45 -10.05
N TYR A 205 7.85 12.93 -9.64
CA TYR A 205 6.94 13.58 -8.72
C TYR A 205 6.51 12.67 -7.60
N LEU A 206 6.28 13.23 -6.42
CA LEU A 206 5.66 12.56 -5.29
C LEU A 206 4.27 13.13 -5.05
N VAL A 207 3.33 12.25 -4.71
CA VAL A 207 1.98 12.64 -4.29
C VAL A 207 1.65 11.97 -2.98
N GLY A 208 1.27 12.75 -1.97
CA GLY A 208 0.94 12.27 -0.64
C GLY A 208 -0.37 12.86 -0.12
N GLU A 209 -1.26 12.00 0.33
CA GLU A 209 -2.53 12.37 0.96
C GLU A 209 -2.44 12.20 2.47
N SER A 210 -2.94 13.20 3.25
CA SER A 210 -2.98 13.19 4.71
C SER A 210 -1.56 13.01 5.31
N TYR A 211 -1.31 11.99 6.16
CA TYR A 211 0.04 11.64 6.62
C TYR A 211 0.99 11.33 5.45
N GLY A 212 0.48 10.89 4.30
CA GLY A 212 1.26 10.77 3.07
C GLY A 212 1.95 12.08 2.67
N GLY A 213 1.42 13.24 3.05
CA GLY A 213 2.06 14.54 2.89
C GLY A 213 3.36 14.64 3.69
N ILE A 214 3.34 14.25 4.98
CA ILE A 214 4.55 14.18 5.83
C ILE A 214 5.56 13.20 5.22
N ARG A 215 5.07 12.00 4.84
CA ARG A 215 5.91 10.97 4.19
C ARG A 215 6.64 11.51 2.97
N VAL A 216 5.92 12.13 2.03
CA VAL A 216 6.55 12.58 0.77
C VAL A 216 7.49 13.77 0.97
N MET A 217 7.29 14.61 1.98
CA MET A 217 8.25 15.67 2.34
C MET A 217 9.57 15.09 2.87
N ALA A 218 9.50 14.14 3.82
CA ALA A 218 10.69 13.45 4.33
C ALA A 218 11.37 12.62 3.23
N LEU A 219 10.59 11.92 2.41
CA LEU A 219 11.08 11.13 1.29
C LEU A 219 11.76 12.00 0.23
N ALA A 220 11.24 13.20 -0.06
CA ALA A 220 11.88 14.14 -0.99
C ALA A 220 13.28 14.55 -0.52
N SER A 221 13.44 14.78 0.77
CA SER A 221 14.76 15.08 1.35
C SER A 221 15.72 13.88 1.22
N GLU A 222 15.26 12.69 1.59
CA GLU A 222 16.06 11.46 1.54
C GLU A 222 16.47 11.10 0.11
N LEU A 223 15.56 11.20 -0.86
CA LEU A 223 15.84 10.94 -2.27
C LEU A 223 16.92 11.86 -2.83
N GLN A 224 16.85 13.16 -2.52
CA GLN A 224 17.80 14.14 -3.05
C GLN A 224 19.17 14.03 -2.37
N GLN A 225 19.21 13.84 -1.06
CA GLN A 225 20.45 13.82 -0.28
C GLN A 225 21.22 12.50 -0.39
N ASN A 226 20.49 11.36 -0.37
CA ASN A 226 21.11 10.05 -0.22
C ASN A 226 20.96 9.15 -1.47
N GLN A 227 19.99 9.43 -2.37
CA GLN A 227 19.79 8.64 -3.59
C GLN A 227 20.15 9.40 -4.88
N TRP A 228 20.57 10.67 -4.79
CA TRP A 228 20.87 11.55 -5.94
C TRP A 228 19.70 11.64 -6.93
N MET A 229 18.49 11.40 -6.44
CA MET A 229 17.27 11.44 -7.22
C MET A 229 16.56 12.77 -6.99
N TYR A 230 16.74 13.68 -7.94
CA TYR A 230 16.11 15.00 -7.90
C TYR A 230 14.67 14.91 -8.37
N LEU A 231 13.78 15.60 -7.65
CA LEU A 231 12.35 15.65 -7.93
C LEU A 231 11.99 16.92 -8.70
N ASN A 232 10.99 16.80 -9.58
CA ASN A 232 10.42 17.94 -10.32
C ASN A 232 9.24 18.55 -9.56
N GLY A 233 8.68 17.87 -8.58
CA GLY A 233 7.63 18.40 -7.72
C GLY A 233 7.11 17.42 -6.69
N VAL A 234 6.41 17.99 -5.70
CA VAL A 234 5.68 17.29 -4.66
C VAL A 234 4.27 17.84 -4.63
N VAL A 235 3.27 16.96 -4.61
CA VAL A 235 1.85 17.30 -4.50
C VAL A 235 1.34 16.84 -3.16
N LEU A 236 0.82 17.76 -2.37
CA LEU A 236 0.25 17.51 -1.05
C LEU A 236 -1.27 17.59 -1.13
N VAL A 237 -1.93 16.48 -0.84
CA VAL A 237 -3.39 16.37 -0.84
C VAL A 237 -3.87 16.31 0.61
N SER A 238 -4.53 17.35 1.08
CA SER A 238 -5.00 17.46 2.47
C SER A 238 -3.95 16.98 3.48
N PRO A 239 -2.73 17.55 3.49
CA PRO A 239 -1.63 17.04 4.29
C PRO A 239 -1.92 17.18 5.78
N ALA A 240 -1.47 16.21 6.59
CA ALA A 240 -1.44 16.36 8.02
C ALA A 240 -0.34 17.35 8.45
N ASP A 241 -0.63 18.16 9.46
CA ASP A 241 0.23 19.26 9.93
C ASP A 241 0.78 19.05 11.35
N TYR A 242 0.87 17.81 11.81
CA TYR A 242 1.19 17.46 13.20
C TYR A 242 2.42 18.17 13.77
N GLU A 243 3.49 18.29 12.99
CA GLU A 243 4.74 18.90 13.46
C GLU A 243 4.66 20.43 13.52
N LEU A 244 3.99 21.05 12.56
CA LEU A 244 3.83 22.50 12.54
C LEU A 244 3.05 23.03 13.76
N ARG A 245 2.16 22.21 14.32
CA ARG A 245 1.38 22.57 15.52
C ARG A 245 2.17 22.45 16.82
N TYR A 246 3.07 21.49 16.91
CA TYR A 246 3.78 21.19 18.16
C TYR A 246 5.10 21.96 18.33
N GLU A 247 5.79 22.24 17.23
CA GLU A 247 7.10 22.90 17.26
C GLU A 247 7.01 24.44 17.15
N SER A 248 5.96 24.97 16.58
CA SER A 248 5.79 26.40 16.35
C SER A 248 5.21 27.18 17.53
N GLY A 249 5.44 26.76 18.77
CA GLY A 249 4.93 27.44 19.96
C GLY A 249 5.01 28.98 19.88
N GLY A 250 3.91 29.68 20.21
CA GLY A 250 3.83 31.15 20.22
C GLY A 250 3.00 31.73 19.08
N ILE A 251 3.42 32.91 18.57
CA ILE A 251 2.61 33.73 17.64
C ILE A 251 2.42 33.07 16.26
N ILE A 252 3.30 32.17 15.86
CA ILE A 252 3.26 31.51 14.54
C ILE A 252 2.11 30.50 14.44
N LEU A 253 1.77 29.82 15.53
CA LEU A 253 0.73 28.81 15.57
C LEU A 253 -0.65 29.32 15.09
N PRO A 254 -1.16 30.47 15.56
CA PRO A 254 -2.43 31.00 15.08
C PRO A 254 -2.43 31.35 13.58
N VAL A 255 -1.29 31.73 13.01
CA VAL A 255 -1.17 32.03 11.57
C VAL A 255 -1.24 30.75 10.75
N VAL A 256 -0.54 29.69 11.18
CA VAL A 256 -0.58 28.38 10.53
C VAL A 256 -1.98 27.77 10.61
N ASP A 257 -2.62 27.82 11.78
CA ASP A 257 -3.99 27.36 11.98
C ASP A 257 -4.98 28.14 11.11
N PHE A 258 -4.83 29.47 11.01
CA PHE A 258 -5.69 30.28 10.15
C PHE A 258 -5.59 29.87 8.68
N LEU A 259 -4.40 29.66 8.15
CA LEU A 259 -4.21 29.19 6.77
C LEU A 259 -4.79 27.80 6.55
N TYR A 260 -4.59 26.89 7.50
CA TYR A 260 -5.12 25.53 7.43
C TYR A 260 -6.65 25.52 7.44
N PHE A 261 -7.27 26.20 8.42
CA PHE A 261 -8.73 26.27 8.51
C PHE A 261 -9.36 27.04 7.35
N THR A 262 -8.70 28.06 6.82
CA THR A 262 -9.18 28.79 5.63
C THR A 262 -9.17 27.87 4.41
N ALA A 263 -8.09 27.10 4.19
CA ALA A 263 -8.00 26.15 3.09
C ALA A 263 -9.05 25.04 3.23
N THR A 264 -9.27 24.53 4.45
CA THR A 264 -10.28 23.52 4.74
C THR A 264 -11.69 24.06 4.50
N ALA A 265 -12.00 25.28 4.96
CA ALA A 265 -13.29 25.93 4.75
C ALA A 265 -13.57 26.16 3.27
N LEU A 266 -12.58 26.64 2.50
CA LEU A 266 -12.72 26.82 1.04
C LEU A 266 -12.94 25.49 0.32
N SER A 267 -12.28 24.41 0.75
CA SER A 267 -12.51 23.07 0.22
C SER A 267 -13.95 22.59 0.45
N LEU A 268 -14.51 22.85 1.63
CA LEU A 268 -15.88 22.46 1.97
C LEU A 268 -16.97 23.29 1.24
N ILE A 269 -16.67 24.52 0.83
CA ILE A 269 -17.61 25.37 0.07
C ILE A 269 -17.77 24.86 -1.39
N HIS A 270 -16.82 24.11 -1.91
CA HIS A 270 -16.84 23.58 -3.27
C HIS A 270 -17.31 22.10 -3.35
N ILE A 271 -17.69 21.51 -2.24
CA ILE A 271 -18.36 20.23 -2.15
C ILE A 271 -19.88 20.44 -2.07
#